data_8d83364deada28939610c8a3e3fe0698
#
_entry.id   8d83364deada28939610c8a3e3fe0698
#
_cell.length_a   1.000
_cell.length_b   1.000
_cell.length_c   1.000
_cell.angle_alpha   90.00
_cell.angle_beta   90.00
_cell.angle_gamma   90.00
#
_symmetry.space_group_name_H-M   'P 1'
#
loop_
_entity.id
_entity.type
_entity.pdbx_description
1 polymer ?
#
loop_
_entity_poly.entity_id
_entity_poly.type
_entity_poly.pdbx_seq_one_letter_code
_entity_poly.pdbx_strand_id
1 'polypeptide(L)'
;MGDVAQRIRVTGVVQGVGFRPFVWHLAQELSLSGWVRNDALGVDILAQGADEQVQALIARLRSEAPPLARVEAVEAATTTPSAHCSGFAIAPSVDGAVATAIGVDVGVCPDCLGELFNPNGRRWRHAFITCTHCGPRFTVTTGLPYDRSRTTLAPFALCPDCQAEHPHAADRRFHAAPTCC
;
A
#
# COMPACT_ATOMS: atom_id res chain seq x y z
N MET A 1 -11.66 25.03 14.88
CA MET A 1 -11.25 23.78 15.54
C MET A 1 -9.81 23.55 15.10
N GLY A 2 -8.89 23.22 16.00
CA GLY A 2 -7.49 23.02 15.67
C GLY A 2 -7.29 21.63 15.05
N ASP A 3 -6.26 21.49 14.22
CA ASP A 3 -5.88 20.19 13.67
C ASP A 3 -5.43 19.24 14.77
N VAL A 4 -5.87 18.01 14.69
CA VAL A 4 -5.42 16.90 15.55
C VAL A 4 -4.44 16.02 14.79
N ALA A 5 -3.59 15.31 15.51
CA ALA A 5 -2.76 14.27 14.93
C ALA A 5 -2.92 12.97 15.69
N GLN A 6 -3.05 11.87 14.96
CA GLN A 6 -3.09 10.54 15.53
C GLN A 6 -2.08 9.63 14.84
N ARG A 7 -1.41 8.83 15.64
CA ARG A 7 -0.62 7.69 15.16
C ARG A 7 -1.48 6.45 15.24
N ILE A 8 -1.66 5.80 14.10
CA ILE A 8 -2.59 4.68 13.95
C ILE A 8 -1.78 3.44 13.58
N ARG A 9 -2.00 2.37 14.32
CA ARG A 9 -1.43 1.04 14.08
C ARG A 9 -2.50 0.13 13.52
N VAL A 10 -2.23 -0.50 12.38
CA VAL A 10 -3.11 -1.52 11.80
C VAL A 10 -2.37 -2.85 11.75
N THR A 11 -2.95 -3.89 12.35
CA THR A 11 -2.38 -5.24 12.40
C THR A 11 -3.26 -6.25 11.66
N GLY A 12 -2.70 -7.42 11.36
CA GLY A 12 -3.32 -8.48 10.59
C GLY A 12 -2.65 -8.70 9.23
N VAL A 13 -3.37 -9.25 8.25
CA VAL A 13 -2.91 -9.40 6.86
C VAL A 13 -3.15 -8.08 6.13
N VAL A 14 -2.25 -7.13 6.32
CA VAL A 14 -2.34 -5.76 5.79
C VAL A 14 -1.15 -5.35 4.92
N GLN A 15 -0.18 -6.24 4.74
CA GLN A 15 0.92 -6.05 3.80
C GLN A 15 0.74 -6.96 2.59
N GLY A 16 1.19 -6.51 1.44
CA GLY A 16 1.05 -7.30 0.23
C GLY A 16 -0.38 -7.42 -0.32
N VAL A 17 -1.27 -6.53 0.06
CA VAL A 17 -2.70 -6.55 -0.31
C VAL A 17 -3.21 -5.19 -0.80
N GLY A 18 -2.31 -4.27 -1.17
CA GLY A 18 -2.69 -2.92 -1.62
C GLY A 18 -3.09 -1.96 -0.50
N PHE A 19 -2.77 -2.27 0.75
CA PHE A 19 -3.23 -1.49 1.90
C PHE A 19 -2.61 -0.08 1.97
N ARG A 20 -1.31 0.10 1.67
CA ARG A 20 -0.67 1.44 1.66
C ARG A 20 -1.30 2.39 0.63
N PRO A 21 -1.49 2.01 -0.67
CA PRO A 21 -2.21 2.86 -1.62
C PRO A 21 -3.66 3.12 -1.20
N PHE A 22 -4.35 2.14 -0.64
CA PHE A 22 -5.70 2.34 -0.11
C PHE A 22 -5.73 3.44 0.96
N VAL A 23 -4.85 3.38 1.96
CA VAL A 23 -4.75 4.42 3.01
C VAL A 23 -4.42 5.79 2.39
N TRP A 24 -3.52 5.82 1.41
CA TRP A 24 -3.15 7.04 0.72
C TRP A 24 -4.36 7.68 0.00
N HIS A 25 -5.15 6.88 -0.73
CA HIS A 25 -6.36 7.37 -1.39
C HIS A 25 -7.38 7.92 -0.39
N LEU A 26 -7.64 7.22 0.70
CA LEU A 26 -8.53 7.69 1.76
C LEU A 26 -8.04 9.03 2.37
N ALA A 27 -6.75 9.13 2.61
CA ALA A 27 -6.17 10.35 3.18
C ALA A 27 -6.28 11.54 2.23
N GLN A 28 -6.10 11.31 0.90
CA GLN A 28 -6.32 12.35 -0.11
C GLN A 28 -7.79 12.79 -0.15
N GLU A 29 -8.73 11.85 -0.18
CA GLU A 29 -10.17 12.12 -0.17
C GLU A 29 -10.58 12.93 1.05
N LEU A 30 -10.03 12.60 2.21
CA LEU A 30 -10.30 13.27 3.48
C LEU A 30 -9.44 14.53 3.71
N SER A 31 -8.61 14.93 2.72
CA SER A 31 -7.72 16.09 2.82
C SER A 31 -6.81 16.06 4.05
N LEU A 32 -6.34 14.87 4.44
CA LEU A 32 -5.42 14.67 5.55
C LEU A 32 -3.97 14.86 5.10
N SER A 33 -3.12 15.24 6.04
CA SER A 33 -1.67 15.22 5.88
C SER A 33 -1.03 14.16 6.79
N GLY A 34 0.18 13.73 6.46
CA GLY A 34 0.87 12.68 7.20
C GLY A 34 1.55 11.64 6.31
N TRP A 35 1.57 10.42 6.77
CA TRP A 35 2.21 9.32 6.03
C TRP A 35 1.67 7.95 6.44
N VAL A 36 1.86 6.97 5.54
CA VAL A 36 1.65 5.55 5.79
C VAL A 36 2.90 4.76 5.41
N ARG A 37 3.26 3.76 6.21
CA ARG A 37 4.39 2.85 5.92
C ARG A 37 4.12 1.45 6.45
N ASN A 38 4.86 0.49 5.90
CA ASN A 38 4.94 -0.85 6.48
C ASN A 38 6.05 -0.89 7.54
N ASP A 39 5.85 -1.71 8.55
CA ASP A 39 6.89 -2.12 9.48
C ASP A 39 6.75 -3.60 9.84
N ALA A 40 7.53 -4.07 10.79
CA ALA A 40 7.53 -5.47 11.20
C ALA A 40 6.22 -5.93 11.88
N LEU A 41 5.39 -5.02 12.36
CA LEU A 41 4.15 -5.31 13.09
C LEU A 41 2.89 -5.18 12.20
N GLY A 42 3.00 -4.52 11.04
CA GLY A 42 1.86 -4.27 10.15
C GLY A 42 1.99 -2.95 9.39
N VAL A 43 0.99 -2.08 9.53
CA VAL A 43 0.98 -0.76 8.90
C VAL A 43 0.93 0.31 9.99
N ASP A 44 1.85 1.29 9.86
CA ASP A 44 1.99 2.44 10.75
C ASP A 44 1.59 3.69 9.98
N ILE A 45 0.69 4.49 10.54
CA ILE A 45 0.10 5.67 9.90
C ILE A 45 0.23 6.84 10.86
N LEU A 46 0.66 7.98 10.34
CA LEU A 46 0.46 9.28 10.97
C LEU A 46 -0.59 10.03 10.17
N ALA A 47 -1.70 10.40 10.79
CA ALA A 47 -2.75 11.19 10.16
C ALA A 47 -2.99 12.46 10.95
N GLN A 48 -3.01 13.60 10.25
CA GLN A 48 -3.29 14.90 10.87
C GLN A 48 -4.19 15.75 9.97
N GLY A 49 -5.10 16.47 10.61
CA GLY A 49 -6.13 17.31 10.01
C GLY A 49 -7.29 17.55 10.96
N ALA A 50 -8.46 17.91 10.45
CA ALA A 50 -9.62 18.08 11.30
C ALA A 50 -10.02 16.75 11.97
N ASP A 51 -10.46 16.81 13.23
CA ASP A 51 -10.75 15.60 14.01
C ASP A 51 -11.77 14.67 13.32
N GLU A 52 -12.84 15.23 12.77
CA GLU A 52 -13.85 14.45 12.05
C GLU A 52 -13.26 13.63 10.90
N GLN A 53 -12.31 14.20 10.15
CA GLN A 53 -11.65 13.53 9.02
C GLN A 53 -10.69 12.45 9.49
N VAL A 54 -9.96 12.68 10.58
CA VAL A 54 -9.09 11.67 11.19
C VAL A 54 -9.91 10.50 11.72
N GLN A 55 -11.05 10.76 12.39
CA GLN A 55 -11.96 9.70 12.85
C GLN A 55 -12.60 8.95 11.68
N ALA A 56 -12.97 9.65 10.59
CA ALA A 56 -13.47 9.02 9.39
C ALA A 56 -12.44 8.08 8.75
N LEU A 57 -11.17 8.50 8.69
CA LEU A 57 -10.08 7.61 8.23
C LEU A 57 -10.05 6.34 9.08
N ILE A 58 -9.99 6.46 10.41
CA ILE A 58 -9.90 5.32 11.33
C ILE A 58 -11.06 4.33 11.14
N ALA A 59 -12.28 4.84 11.01
CA ALA A 59 -13.46 4.01 10.78
C ALA A 59 -13.38 3.27 9.42
N ARG A 60 -12.98 3.97 8.35
CA ARG A 60 -12.92 3.44 6.98
C ARG A 60 -11.77 2.46 6.77
N LEU A 61 -10.68 2.53 7.56
CA LEU A 61 -9.58 1.56 7.50
C LEU A 61 -10.04 0.10 7.66
N ARG A 62 -11.12 -0.13 8.40
CA ARG A 62 -11.68 -1.46 8.62
C ARG A 62 -12.83 -1.76 7.64
N SER A 63 -13.74 -0.81 7.45
CA SER A 63 -14.98 -1.05 6.69
C SER A 63 -14.76 -1.10 5.18
N GLU A 64 -13.71 -0.43 4.68
CA GLU A 64 -13.41 -0.33 3.26
C GLU A 64 -12.06 -0.97 2.89
N ALA A 65 -11.50 -1.78 3.79
CA ALA A 65 -10.23 -2.44 3.56
C ALA A 65 -10.21 -3.22 2.22
N PRO A 66 -9.07 -3.28 1.53
CA PRO A 66 -8.95 -4.05 0.28
C PRO A 66 -9.44 -5.49 0.47
N PRO A 67 -10.04 -6.12 -0.56
CA PRO A 67 -10.71 -7.42 -0.42
C PRO A 67 -9.85 -8.55 0.13
N LEU A 68 -8.53 -8.45 -0.03
CA LEU A 68 -7.57 -9.45 0.47
C LEU A 68 -6.99 -9.09 1.84
N ALA A 69 -7.27 -7.89 2.35
CA ALA A 69 -6.84 -7.49 3.66
C ALA A 69 -7.68 -8.16 4.75
N ARG A 70 -7.02 -8.51 5.86
CA ARG A 70 -7.69 -8.90 7.10
C ARG A 70 -7.17 -8.02 8.20
N VAL A 71 -7.96 -7.01 8.55
CA VAL A 71 -7.67 -6.09 9.64
C VAL A 71 -8.08 -6.75 10.96
N GLU A 72 -7.11 -7.09 11.78
CA GLU A 72 -7.34 -7.67 13.11
C GLU A 72 -7.55 -6.56 14.14
N ALA A 73 -6.66 -5.59 14.19
CA ALA A 73 -6.80 -4.44 15.07
C ALA A 73 -6.46 -3.13 14.37
N VAL A 74 -7.13 -2.06 14.80
CA VAL A 74 -6.81 -0.67 14.50
C VAL A 74 -6.71 0.03 15.84
N GLU A 75 -5.50 0.45 16.20
CA GLU A 75 -5.19 1.16 17.43
C GLU A 75 -4.77 2.58 17.08
N ALA A 76 -5.34 3.55 17.75
CA ALA A 76 -5.05 4.97 17.51
C ALA A 76 -4.64 5.65 18.80
N ALA A 77 -3.59 6.46 18.74
CA ALA A 77 -3.09 7.24 19.86
C ALA A 77 -2.85 8.68 19.42
N THR A 78 -3.32 9.62 20.24
CA THR A 78 -3.07 11.03 20.01
C THR A 78 -1.57 11.33 20.06
N THR A 79 -1.11 12.14 19.11
CA THR A 79 0.29 12.58 19.03
C THR A 79 0.36 14.07 18.70
N THR A 80 1.55 14.64 18.78
CA THR A 80 1.74 16.05 18.42
C THR A 80 1.72 16.21 16.90
N PRO A 81 0.95 17.15 16.34
CA PRO A 81 1.00 17.47 14.92
C PRO A 81 2.42 17.82 14.47
N SER A 82 2.82 17.31 13.33
CA SER A 82 4.12 17.59 12.73
C SER A 82 4.00 18.74 11.74
N ALA A 83 4.75 19.82 11.98
CA ALA A 83 4.81 20.96 11.05
C ALA A 83 5.44 20.63 9.69
N HIS A 84 6.08 19.45 9.56
CA HIS A 84 6.80 19.04 8.35
C HIS A 84 5.95 18.18 7.37
N CYS A 85 4.69 17.91 7.70
CA CYS A 85 3.82 17.13 6.83
C CYS A 85 3.00 18.06 5.92
N SER A 86 3.48 18.29 4.71
CA SER A 86 2.69 18.93 3.64
C SER A 86 2.09 17.85 2.73
N GLY A 87 0.79 17.55 2.94
CA GLY A 87 0.10 16.47 2.23
C GLY A 87 0.34 15.09 2.85
N PHE A 88 -0.12 14.04 2.16
CA PHE A 88 -0.03 12.67 2.63
C PHE A 88 0.92 11.84 1.76
N ALA A 89 1.88 11.16 2.37
CA ALA A 89 2.93 10.42 1.68
C ALA A 89 2.93 8.93 2.03
N ILE A 90 3.41 8.10 1.10
CA ILE A 90 3.80 6.73 1.41
C ILE A 90 5.29 6.72 1.73
N ALA A 91 5.59 6.49 3.00
CA ALA A 91 6.97 6.50 3.51
C ALA A 91 7.66 5.14 3.31
N PRO A 92 9.00 5.12 3.29
CA PRO A 92 9.77 3.87 3.27
C PRO A 92 9.41 2.96 4.44
N SER A 93 9.45 1.65 4.19
CA SER A 93 9.23 0.64 5.24
C SER A 93 10.35 0.67 6.29
N VAL A 94 10.02 0.27 7.51
CA VAL A 94 10.97 0.21 8.63
C VAL A 94 11.14 -1.24 9.06
N ASP A 95 12.39 -1.65 9.23
CA ASP A 95 12.77 -2.99 9.65
C ASP A 95 12.51 -3.23 11.14
N GLY A 96 12.31 -4.49 11.51
CA GLY A 96 12.13 -4.93 12.90
C GLY A 96 11.87 -6.43 13.01
N ALA A 97 11.63 -6.89 14.23
CA ALA A 97 11.20 -8.28 14.48
C ALA A 97 9.81 -8.50 13.87
N VAL A 98 9.72 -9.39 12.89
CA VAL A 98 8.51 -9.59 12.09
C VAL A 98 7.41 -10.26 12.92
N ALA A 99 6.27 -9.60 13.02
CA ALA A 99 5.04 -10.10 13.65
C ALA A 99 3.80 -9.85 12.78
N THR A 100 3.98 -9.65 11.46
CA THR A 100 2.90 -9.49 10.48
C THR A 100 2.91 -10.63 9.48
N ALA A 101 1.81 -10.84 8.79
CA ALA A 101 1.67 -11.86 7.75
C ALA A 101 1.47 -11.22 6.37
N ILE A 102 1.87 -11.94 5.33
CA ILE A 102 1.56 -11.65 3.95
C ILE A 102 0.53 -12.65 3.44
N GLY A 103 -0.43 -12.17 2.63
CA GLY A 103 -1.44 -13.04 2.04
C GLY A 103 -0.87 -13.97 0.97
N VAL A 104 -1.57 -15.08 0.72
CA VAL A 104 -1.26 -16.03 -0.35
C VAL A 104 -1.53 -15.41 -1.73
N ASP A 105 -0.91 -15.95 -2.75
CA ASP A 105 -1.19 -15.55 -4.14
C ASP A 105 -2.63 -15.88 -4.52
N VAL A 106 -3.28 -14.94 -5.20
CA VAL A 106 -4.65 -15.09 -5.70
C VAL A 106 -4.70 -14.89 -7.21
N GLY A 107 -5.83 -15.26 -7.80
CA GLY A 107 -6.07 -15.11 -9.23
C GLY A 107 -6.02 -13.68 -9.73
N VAL A 108 -5.93 -13.53 -11.05
CA VAL A 108 -5.86 -12.23 -11.74
C VAL A 108 -7.19 -11.49 -11.59
N CYS A 109 -7.16 -10.22 -11.20
CA CYS A 109 -8.37 -9.39 -11.15
C CYS A 109 -8.87 -9.02 -12.56
N PRO A 110 -10.14 -8.62 -12.71
CA PRO A 110 -10.73 -8.26 -14.01
C PRO A 110 -9.91 -7.21 -14.78
N ASP A 111 -9.36 -6.20 -14.11
CA ASP A 111 -8.56 -5.17 -14.76
C ASP A 111 -7.25 -5.71 -15.34
N CYS A 112 -6.54 -6.56 -14.55
CA CYS A 112 -5.34 -7.22 -15.05
C CYS A 112 -5.65 -8.20 -16.18
N LEU A 113 -6.79 -8.88 -16.10
CA LEU A 113 -7.25 -9.76 -17.17
C LEU A 113 -7.54 -8.98 -18.47
N GLY A 114 -8.22 -7.82 -18.33
CA GLY A 114 -8.46 -6.90 -19.43
C GLY A 114 -7.16 -6.42 -20.10
N GLU A 115 -6.16 -6.03 -19.30
CA GLU A 115 -4.84 -5.66 -19.84
C GLU A 115 -4.13 -6.83 -20.53
N LEU A 116 -4.20 -8.03 -19.94
CA LEU A 116 -3.56 -9.23 -20.49
C LEU A 116 -4.05 -9.55 -21.91
N PHE A 117 -5.33 -9.32 -22.17
CA PHE A 117 -5.97 -9.60 -23.45
C PHE A 117 -6.15 -8.38 -24.35
N ASN A 118 -5.69 -7.20 -23.96
CA ASN A 118 -5.73 -6.02 -24.80
C ASN A 118 -4.54 -5.99 -25.77
N PRO A 119 -4.76 -6.28 -27.09
CA PRO A 119 -3.65 -6.33 -28.06
C PRO A 119 -2.96 -4.98 -28.30
N ASN A 120 -3.61 -3.88 -27.91
CA ASN A 120 -3.03 -2.52 -27.98
C ASN A 120 -2.31 -2.12 -26.69
N GLY A 121 -2.35 -2.96 -25.67
CA GLY A 121 -1.73 -2.70 -24.38
C GLY A 121 -0.26 -3.12 -24.33
N ARG A 122 0.57 -2.34 -23.65
CA ARG A 122 1.99 -2.62 -23.42
C ARG A 122 2.22 -3.97 -22.73
N ARG A 123 1.24 -4.45 -21.97
CA ARG A 123 1.30 -5.70 -21.20
C ARG A 123 0.49 -6.84 -21.83
N TRP A 124 0.19 -6.70 -23.12
CA TRP A 124 -0.49 -7.78 -23.83
C TRP A 124 0.26 -9.11 -23.71
N ARG A 125 -0.43 -10.15 -23.24
CA ARG A 125 0.12 -11.49 -22.98
C ARG A 125 1.33 -11.53 -22.04
N HIS A 126 1.47 -10.51 -21.16
CA HIS A 126 2.56 -10.51 -20.20
C HIS A 126 2.32 -11.56 -19.09
N ALA A 127 3.20 -12.57 -19.01
CA ALA A 127 3.03 -13.73 -18.12
C ALA A 127 2.98 -13.34 -16.62
N PHE A 128 3.68 -12.27 -16.23
CA PHE A 128 3.73 -11.78 -14.85
C PHE A 128 2.82 -10.57 -14.63
N ILE A 129 1.70 -10.49 -15.38
CA ILE A 129 0.74 -9.41 -15.16
C ILE A 129 0.23 -9.45 -13.72
N THR A 130 0.16 -8.30 -13.10
CA THR A 130 -0.32 -8.16 -11.74
C THR A 130 -1.28 -7.00 -11.63
N CYS A 131 -2.15 -7.03 -10.64
CA CYS A 131 -3.02 -5.92 -10.31
C CYS A 131 -2.67 -5.33 -8.94
N THR A 132 -3.34 -4.29 -8.53
CA THR A 132 -3.12 -3.64 -7.23
C THR A 132 -3.47 -4.54 -6.06
N HIS A 133 -4.51 -5.36 -6.25
CA HIS A 133 -4.81 -6.40 -5.28
C HIS A 133 -3.69 -7.44 -5.25
N CYS A 134 -2.99 -7.59 -6.36
CA CYS A 134 -1.96 -8.59 -6.57
C CYS A 134 -0.60 -8.00 -7.02
N GLY A 135 -0.36 -6.73 -6.82
CA GLY A 135 0.98 -6.15 -6.97
C GLY A 135 2.03 -6.91 -6.19
N PRO A 136 1.77 -7.26 -4.96
CA PRO A 136 2.56 -8.21 -4.20
C PRO A 136 2.31 -9.66 -4.64
N ARG A 137 3.34 -10.49 -4.48
CA ARG A 137 3.29 -11.93 -4.70
C ARG A 137 4.00 -12.64 -3.56
N PHE A 138 3.30 -13.56 -2.88
CA PHE A 138 3.88 -14.40 -1.84
C PHE A 138 5.05 -15.24 -2.39
N THR A 139 4.82 -15.87 -3.55
CA THR A 139 5.80 -16.76 -4.19
C THR A 139 7.13 -16.10 -4.58
N VAL A 140 7.20 -14.79 -4.68
CA VAL A 140 8.47 -14.07 -4.97
C VAL A 140 9.04 -13.35 -3.76
N THR A 141 8.37 -13.41 -2.61
CA THR A 141 8.80 -12.70 -1.39
C THR A 141 9.96 -13.43 -0.72
N THR A 142 11.01 -12.70 -0.37
CA THR A 142 12.17 -13.21 0.38
C THR A 142 12.18 -12.75 1.82
N GLY A 143 11.37 -11.76 2.20
CA GLY A 143 11.28 -11.24 3.56
C GLY A 143 10.24 -10.14 3.72
N LEU A 144 9.98 -9.79 4.97
CA LEU A 144 9.11 -8.68 5.39
C LEU A 144 9.95 -7.58 6.06
N PRO A 145 9.45 -6.34 6.10
CA PRO A 145 8.20 -5.83 5.50
C PRO A 145 8.21 -5.93 3.96
N TYR A 146 7.01 -6.05 3.36
CA TYR A 146 6.89 -6.28 1.93
C TYR A 146 7.29 -5.04 1.12
N ASP A 147 8.37 -5.16 0.36
CA ASP A 147 8.84 -4.21 -0.64
C ASP A 147 9.55 -4.95 -1.78
N ARG A 148 9.67 -4.32 -2.98
CA ARG A 148 10.34 -4.93 -4.14
C ARG A 148 11.77 -5.39 -3.84
N SER A 149 12.52 -4.64 -3.03
CA SER A 149 13.88 -4.99 -2.61
C SER A 149 13.95 -6.30 -1.83
N ARG A 150 12.83 -6.76 -1.28
CA ARG A 150 12.69 -8.01 -0.54
C ARG A 150 11.94 -9.08 -1.33
N THR A 151 12.15 -9.09 -2.63
CA THR A 151 11.64 -10.10 -3.55
C THR A 151 12.74 -10.65 -4.43
N THR A 152 12.52 -11.84 -4.99
CA THR A 152 13.42 -12.43 -6.00
C THR A 152 13.50 -11.59 -7.27
N LEU A 153 12.66 -10.57 -7.42
CA LEU A 153 12.65 -9.63 -8.54
C LEU A 153 13.52 -8.39 -8.32
N ALA A 154 14.11 -8.24 -7.13
CA ALA A 154 14.99 -7.11 -6.82
C ALA A 154 16.13 -6.88 -7.83
N PRO A 155 16.80 -7.93 -8.35
CA PRO A 155 17.89 -7.76 -9.33
C PRO A 155 17.43 -7.29 -10.72
N PHE A 156 16.13 -7.39 -11.05
CA PHE A 156 15.61 -7.02 -12.37
C PHE A 156 15.28 -5.53 -12.41
N ALA A 157 16.04 -4.77 -13.20
CA ALA A 157 15.80 -3.36 -13.39
C ALA A 157 14.42 -3.11 -14.04
N LEU A 158 13.75 -2.06 -13.59
CA LEU A 158 12.53 -1.59 -14.24
C LEU A 158 12.90 -0.82 -15.52
N CYS A 159 12.12 -1.01 -16.60
CA CYS A 159 12.21 -0.13 -17.77
C CYS A 159 11.70 1.28 -17.41
N PRO A 160 12.00 2.31 -18.23
CA PRO A 160 11.61 3.69 -17.93
C PRO A 160 10.12 3.86 -17.63
N ASP A 161 9.25 3.20 -18.39
CA ASP A 161 7.80 3.28 -18.19
C ASP A 161 7.37 2.65 -16.86
N CYS A 162 7.90 1.46 -16.54
CA CYS A 162 7.62 0.79 -15.26
C CYS A 162 8.21 1.58 -14.08
N GLN A 163 9.33 2.25 -14.29
CA GLN A 163 9.96 3.11 -13.29
C GLN A 163 9.12 4.36 -13.01
N ALA A 164 8.43 4.90 -14.02
CA ALA A 164 7.50 6.01 -13.84
C ALA A 164 6.22 5.59 -13.08
N GLU A 165 5.68 4.39 -13.37
CA GLU A 165 4.47 3.88 -12.72
C GLU A 165 4.71 3.44 -11.26
N HIS A 166 5.83 2.80 -11.00
CA HIS A 166 6.11 2.14 -9.72
C HIS A 166 6.06 3.07 -8.49
N PRO A 167 6.61 4.30 -8.49
CA PRO A 167 6.56 5.21 -7.35
C PRO A 167 5.28 6.07 -7.30
N HIS A 168 4.41 5.98 -8.32
CA HIS A 168 3.25 6.86 -8.42
C HIS A 168 2.06 6.29 -7.65
N ALA A 169 1.75 6.84 -6.47
CA ALA A 169 0.75 6.29 -5.55
C ALA A 169 -0.69 6.22 -6.13
N ALA A 170 -1.01 7.08 -7.09
CA ALA A 170 -2.29 7.03 -7.81
C ALA A 170 -2.32 5.98 -8.93
N ASP A 171 -1.18 5.39 -9.30
CA ASP A 171 -1.12 4.35 -10.32
C ASP A 171 -1.50 2.99 -9.72
N ARG A 172 -2.27 2.21 -10.49
CA ARG A 172 -2.66 0.85 -10.11
C ARG A 172 -1.45 -0.09 -9.91
N ARG A 173 -0.30 0.24 -10.50
CA ARG A 173 0.97 -0.50 -10.42
C ARG A 173 1.90 0.02 -9.32
N PHE A 174 1.41 0.90 -8.47
CA PHE A 174 2.19 1.42 -7.36
C PHE A 174 2.81 0.28 -6.53
N HIS A 175 4.12 0.27 -6.41
CA HIS A 175 4.92 -0.75 -5.72
C HIS A 175 4.63 -2.21 -6.13
N ALA A 176 4.07 -2.43 -7.32
CA ALA A 176 3.85 -3.77 -7.84
C ALA A 176 5.19 -4.47 -8.12
N ALA A 177 5.49 -5.56 -7.42
CA ALA A 177 6.78 -6.25 -7.53
C ALA A 177 7.07 -6.80 -8.93
N PRO A 178 6.13 -7.48 -9.64
CA PRO A 178 6.37 -8.02 -10.98
C PRO A 178 6.07 -7.00 -12.10
N THR A 179 6.21 -5.71 -11.87
CA THR A 179 6.12 -4.72 -12.95
C THR A 179 7.41 -4.73 -13.75
N CYS A 180 7.51 -5.58 -14.70
CA CYS A 180 8.51 -5.51 -15.76
C CYS A 180 7.82 -5.79 -17.10
N CYS A 181 8.32 -5.27 -18.14
CA CYS A 181 7.89 -5.54 -19.50
C CYS A 181 8.91 -6.43 -20.21
#